data_f7cd473f1fcb8a0da12f2636f3bcb08f
#
_entry.id   f7cd473f1fcb8a0da12f2636f3bcb08f
#
_cell.length_a   1.000
_cell.length_b   1.000
_cell.length_c   1.000
_cell.angle_alpha   90.00
_cell.angle_beta   90.00
_cell.angle_gamma   90.00
#
_symmetry.space_group_name_H-M   'P 1'
#
loop_
_entity.id
_entity.type
_entity.pdbx_description
1 polymer ?
#
loop_
_entity_poly.entity_id
_entity_poly.type
_entity_poly.pdbx_seq_one_letter_code
_entity_poly.pdbx_strand_id
1 'polypeptide(L)'
;QGVEGDSLEVLRDRMEKHLRSFYPPRTWVNEIRCSLLDDCLTASSQQPGVFSLTAPTGSGKTWGLLRFALNHACSQSKPMRRVICAIPYTSIIEQNAQEYRKVLGAENVLEHHSSFDYGESDDPKDLGYRLRLAAENWDASVVVTTNVQLFESLYASKTSRCRKLHNIAN
;
A
#
# COMPACT_ATOMS: atom_id res chain seq x y z
N GLN A 1 -18.63 -8.52 -6.92
CA GLN A 1 -17.75 -7.70 -7.77
C GLN A 1 -16.96 -6.82 -6.81
N GLY A 2 -15.63 -6.97 -6.81
CA GLY A 2 -14.74 -6.20 -5.94
C GLY A 2 -14.77 -4.71 -6.24
N VAL A 3 -14.07 -3.92 -5.46
CA VAL A 3 -13.81 -2.52 -5.78
C VAL A 3 -12.94 -2.52 -7.04
N GLU A 4 -13.50 -2.13 -8.17
CA GLU A 4 -12.73 -1.91 -9.39
C GLU A 4 -11.89 -0.65 -9.17
N GLY A 5 -10.71 -0.86 -8.59
CA GLY A 5 -9.72 0.19 -8.35
C GLY A 5 -8.90 0.48 -9.60
N ASP A 6 -8.17 1.57 -9.57
CA ASP A 6 -7.20 1.89 -10.63
C ASP A 6 -6.06 0.87 -10.68
N SER A 7 -5.45 0.70 -11.84
CA SER A 7 -4.28 -0.16 -11.99
C SER A 7 -3.06 0.39 -11.22
N LEU A 8 -2.11 -0.48 -10.89
CA LEU A 8 -0.90 -0.04 -10.18
C LEU A 8 -0.08 0.97 -10.97
N GLU A 9 -0.14 0.94 -12.30
CA GLU A 9 0.52 1.93 -13.17
C GLU A 9 -0.08 3.34 -12.96
N VAL A 10 -1.42 3.44 -12.89
CA VAL A 10 -2.11 4.71 -12.62
C VAL A 10 -1.75 5.22 -11.23
N LEU A 11 -1.71 4.34 -10.23
CA LEU A 11 -1.36 4.70 -8.86
C LEU A 11 0.11 5.13 -8.75
N ARG A 12 1.02 4.43 -9.41
CA ARG A 12 2.43 4.83 -9.52
C ARG A 12 2.54 6.24 -10.11
N ASP A 13 1.86 6.53 -11.20
CA ASP A 13 1.94 7.83 -11.87
C ASP A 13 1.38 8.96 -10.99
N ARG A 14 0.29 8.72 -10.25
CA ARG A 14 -0.23 9.67 -9.24
C ARG A 14 0.80 9.93 -8.13
N MET A 15 1.41 8.88 -7.61
CA MET A 15 2.44 9.00 -6.58
C MET A 15 3.67 9.76 -7.10
N GLU A 16 4.19 9.41 -8.28
CA GLU A 16 5.35 10.10 -8.86
C GLU A 16 5.04 11.59 -9.10
N LYS A 17 3.81 11.92 -9.54
CA LYS A 17 3.37 13.31 -9.66
C LYS A 17 3.39 14.03 -8.31
N HIS A 18 2.92 13.38 -7.24
CA HIS A 18 2.96 13.95 -5.88
C HIS A 18 4.40 14.17 -5.42
N LEU A 19 5.28 13.18 -5.60
CA LEU A 19 6.68 13.24 -5.16
C LEU A 19 7.49 14.33 -5.89
N ARG A 20 7.12 14.72 -7.10
CA ARG A 20 7.76 15.85 -7.81
C ARG A 20 7.71 17.15 -7.03
N SER A 21 6.71 17.35 -6.16
CA SER A 21 6.62 18.53 -5.31
C SER A 21 7.72 18.63 -4.25
N PHE A 22 8.43 17.54 -3.98
CA PHE A 22 9.56 17.50 -3.05
C PHE A 22 10.88 17.95 -3.68
N TYR A 23 10.92 18.07 -5.00
CA TYR A 23 12.09 18.45 -5.78
C TYR A 23 11.96 19.88 -6.36
N PRO A 24 13.06 20.67 -6.41
CA PRO A 24 14.34 20.38 -5.78
C PRO A 24 14.27 20.55 -4.25
N PRO A 25 15.09 19.81 -3.48
CA PRO A 25 15.10 19.93 -2.02
C PRO A 25 15.54 21.34 -1.59
N ARG A 26 14.87 21.89 -0.55
CA ARG A 26 15.12 23.25 -0.05
C ARG A 26 15.90 23.29 1.25
N THR A 27 16.06 22.14 1.90
CA THR A 27 16.75 22.00 3.19
C THR A 27 17.54 20.70 3.19
N TRP A 28 18.59 20.61 4.01
CA TRP A 28 19.39 19.39 4.14
C TRP A 28 18.54 18.14 4.51
N VAL A 29 17.49 18.32 5.32
CA VAL A 29 16.57 17.23 5.65
C VAL A 29 15.81 16.74 4.40
N ASN A 30 15.42 17.69 3.54
CA ASN A 30 14.75 17.33 2.29
C ASN A 30 15.73 16.71 1.27
N GLU A 31 17.02 17.05 1.32
CA GLU A 31 18.05 16.37 0.53
C GLU A 31 18.15 14.90 0.91
N ILE A 32 18.20 14.59 2.21
CA ILE A 32 18.17 13.19 2.68
C ILE A 32 16.92 12.46 2.23
N ARG A 33 15.74 13.11 2.32
CA ARG A 33 14.48 12.53 1.87
C ARG A 33 14.47 12.26 0.37
N CYS A 34 14.93 13.20 -0.43
CA CYS A 34 15.01 13.02 -1.88
C CYS A 34 16.01 11.91 -2.24
N SER A 35 17.18 11.87 -1.60
CA SER A 35 18.15 10.79 -1.79
C SER A 35 17.54 9.41 -1.48
N LEU A 36 16.83 9.28 -0.35
CA LEU A 36 16.14 8.04 0.00
C LEU A 36 15.09 7.65 -1.06
N LEU A 37 14.33 8.61 -1.55
CA LEU A 37 13.32 8.38 -2.59
C LEU A 37 13.98 7.89 -3.89
N ASP A 38 15.13 8.44 -4.27
CA ASP A 38 15.86 8.06 -5.49
C ASP A 38 16.52 6.69 -5.34
N ASP A 39 17.07 6.37 -4.16
CA ASP A 39 17.58 5.03 -3.85
C ASP A 39 16.48 3.96 -3.93
N CYS A 40 15.29 4.25 -3.39
CA CYS A 40 14.12 3.38 -3.47
C CYS A 40 13.66 3.16 -4.92
N LEU A 41 13.67 4.21 -5.74
CA LEU A 41 13.33 4.11 -7.16
C LEU A 41 14.37 3.25 -7.90
N THR A 42 15.64 3.49 -7.67
CA THR A 42 16.73 2.71 -8.30
C THR A 42 16.64 1.23 -7.92
N ALA A 43 16.41 0.93 -6.65
CA ALA A 43 16.28 -0.44 -6.17
C ALA A 43 15.05 -1.16 -6.76
N SER A 44 14.00 -0.44 -7.13
CA SER A 44 12.77 -1.03 -7.65
C SER A 44 12.93 -1.77 -8.99
N SER A 45 13.98 -1.51 -9.75
CA SER A 45 14.29 -2.19 -11.01
C SER A 45 14.95 -3.56 -10.84
N GLN A 46 15.31 -3.94 -9.61
CA GLN A 46 15.96 -5.23 -9.34
C GLN A 46 14.98 -6.41 -9.47
N GLN A 47 15.54 -7.62 -9.60
CA GLN A 47 14.75 -8.85 -9.63
C GLN A 47 13.97 -9.04 -8.31
N PRO A 48 12.81 -9.72 -8.34
CA PRO A 48 12.04 -10.00 -7.13
C PRO A 48 12.88 -10.73 -6.08
N GLY A 49 12.74 -10.30 -4.83
CA GLY A 49 13.53 -10.84 -3.72
C GLY A 49 13.16 -10.20 -2.39
N VAL A 50 14.01 -10.37 -1.41
CA VAL A 50 13.91 -9.72 -0.10
C VAL A 50 14.81 -8.49 -0.10
N PHE A 51 14.21 -7.34 0.18
CA PHE A 51 14.92 -6.06 0.27
C PHE A 51 14.86 -5.54 1.71
N SER A 52 15.88 -4.81 2.13
CA SER A 52 15.91 -4.13 3.41
C SER A 52 16.20 -2.65 3.22
N LEU A 53 15.49 -1.81 3.97
CA LEU A 53 15.71 -0.37 4.00
C LEU A 53 16.05 0.07 5.43
N THR A 54 17.28 0.53 5.63
CA THR A 54 17.72 1.12 6.89
C THR A 54 17.86 2.62 6.74
N ALA A 55 17.06 3.38 7.47
CA ALA A 55 17.06 4.84 7.41
C ALA A 55 16.58 5.45 8.74
N PRO A 56 17.02 6.65 9.12
CA PRO A 56 16.61 7.32 10.35
C PRO A 56 15.12 7.59 10.41
N THR A 57 14.57 7.79 11.62
CA THR A 57 13.20 8.28 11.79
C THR A 57 13.08 9.67 11.16
N GLY A 58 11.95 9.93 10.48
CA GLY A 58 11.70 11.21 9.79
C GLY A 58 12.35 11.35 8.40
N SER A 59 13.10 10.34 7.93
CA SER A 59 13.74 10.36 6.60
C SER A 59 12.78 10.15 5.41
N GLY A 60 11.48 9.97 5.64
CA GLY A 60 10.50 9.76 4.56
C GLY A 60 10.32 8.31 4.13
N LYS A 61 10.64 7.33 4.99
CA LYS A 61 10.50 5.89 4.70
C LYS A 61 9.12 5.49 4.15
N THR A 62 8.05 6.10 4.65
CA THR A 62 6.68 5.80 4.22
C THR A 62 6.51 5.98 2.70
N TRP A 63 6.96 7.13 2.18
CA TRP A 63 6.92 7.41 0.75
C TRP A 63 7.97 6.64 -0.03
N GLY A 64 9.17 6.46 0.53
CA GLY A 64 10.24 5.66 -0.09
C GLY A 64 9.82 4.21 -0.32
N LEU A 65 9.23 3.57 0.69
CA LEU A 65 8.74 2.18 0.58
C LEU A 65 7.58 2.06 -0.40
N LEU A 66 6.64 3.01 -0.41
CA LEU A 66 5.54 3.00 -1.39
C LEU A 66 6.06 3.24 -2.81
N ARG A 67 7.03 4.16 -2.99
CA ARG A 67 7.70 4.40 -4.29
C ARG A 67 8.38 3.15 -4.81
N PHE A 68 9.16 2.49 -3.95
CA PHE A 68 9.77 1.20 -4.27
C PHE A 68 8.71 0.19 -4.69
N ALA A 69 7.69 -0.03 -3.85
CA ALA A 69 6.71 -1.09 -4.05
C ALA A 69 5.89 -0.93 -5.36
N LEU A 70 5.39 0.28 -5.63
CA LEU A 70 4.61 0.54 -6.85
C LEU A 70 5.49 0.45 -8.12
N ASN A 71 6.70 1.02 -8.09
CA ASN A 71 7.60 0.92 -9.24
C ASN A 71 8.08 -0.52 -9.46
N HIS A 72 8.42 -1.25 -8.37
CA HIS A 72 8.82 -2.65 -8.47
C HIS A 72 7.69 -3.53 -9.03
N ALA A 73 6.47 -3.35 -8.52
CA ALA A 73 5.31 -4.10 -9.00
C ALA A 73 5.02 -3.88 -10.50
N CYS A 74 5.23 -2.66 -11.00
CA CYS A 74 5.03 -2.33 -12.42
C CYS A 74 6.20 -2.72 -13.32
N SER A 75 7.42 -2.87 -12.78
CA SER A 75 8.63 -3.14 -13.58
C SER A 75 8.83 -4.61 -13.93
N GLN A 76 8.10 -5.53 -13.30
CA GLN A 76 8.30 -6.95 -13.49
C GLN A 76 7.73 -7.45 -14.83
N SER A 77 8.36 -8.46 -15.41
CA SER A 77 7.88 -9.12 -16.64
C SER A 77 6.48 -9.75 -16.47
N LYS A 78 6.13 -10.14 -15.25
CA LYS A 78 4.79 -10.49 -14.83
C LYS A 78 4.32 -9.45 -13.80
N PRO A 79 3.52 -8.46 -14.22
CA PRO A 79 3.08 -7.40 -13.33
C PRO A 79 2.36 -7.95 -12.09
N MET A 80 2.70 -7.40 -10.94
CA MET A 80 1.99 -7.68 -9.70
C MET A 80 0.66 -6.93 -9.70
N ARG A 81 -0.34 -7.44 -8.97
CA ARG A 81 -1.68 -6.85 -8.97
C ARG A 81 -1.93 -5.92 -7.80
N ARG A 82 -1.13 -6.02 -6.73
CA ARG A 82 -1.35 -5.25 -5.51
C ARG A 82 -0.09 -5.04 -4.70
N VAL A 83 -0.16 -4.05 -3.83
CA VAL A 83 0.85 -3.75 -2.81
C VAL A 83 0.22 -3.97 -1.44
N ILE A 84 0.86 -4.74 -0.56
CA ILE A 84 0.42 -4.99 0.81
C ILE A 84 1.43 -4.37 1.76
N CYS A 85 1.01 -3.38 2.54
CA CYS A 85 1.79 -2.71 3.57
C CYS A 85 1.39 -3.26 4.94
N ALA A 86 2.19 -4.16 5.52
CA ALA A 86 1.97 -4.68 6.86
C ALA A 86 2.78 -3.87 7.89
N ILE A 87 2.11 -3.31 8.90
CA ILE A 87 2.68 -2.39 9.88
C ILE A 87 2.35 -2.89 11.30
N PRO A 88 3.28 -2.79 12.27
CA PRO A 88 3.07 -3.38 13.59
C PRO A 88 2.05 -2.63 14.48
N TYR A 89 1.76 -1.35 14.21
CA TYR A 89 0.93 -0.51 15.07
C TYR A 89 -0.24 0.11 14.32
N THR A 90 -1.45 0.02 14.89
CA THR A 90 -2.70 0.53 14.28
C THR A 90 -2.68 2.04 14.04
N SER A 91 -2.17 2.83 14.97
CA SER A 91 -2.07 4.30 14.82
C SER A 91 -1.21 4.72 13.61
N ILE A 92 -0.16 3.96 13.30
CA ILE A 92 0.68 4.20 12.12
C ILE A 92 -0.04 3.75 10.83
N ILE A 93 -0.86 2.70 10.91
CA ILE A 93 -1.68 2.24 9.79
C ILE A 93 -2.66 3.33 9.37
N GLU A 94 -3.42 3.87 10.31
CA GLU A 94 -4.39 4.95 10.08
C GLU A 94 -3.74 6.15 9.41
N GLN A 95 -2.60 6.61 9.97
CA GLN A 95 -1.84 7.73 9.41
C GLN A 95 -1.36 7.43 7.98
N ASN A 96 -0.75 6.28 7.75
CA ASN A 96 -0.24 5.92 6.42
C ASN A 96 -1.37 5.73 5.41
N ALA A 97 -2.48 5.07 5.81
CA ALA A 97 -3.64 4.89 4.95
C ALA A 97 -4.26 6.23 4.55
N GLN A 98 -4.37 7.18 5.49
CA GLN A 98 -4.86 8.54 5.19
C GLN A 98 -3.94 9.27 4.19
N GLU A 99 -2.64 9.23 4.39
CA GLU A 99 -1.68 9.85 3.46
C GLU A 99 -1.74 9.21 2.06
N TYR A 100 -1.82 7.88 1.99
CA TYR A 100 -1.95 7.18 0.72
C TYR A 100 -3.27 7.50 0.01
N ARG A 101 -4.39 7.56 0.74
CA ARG A 101 -5.71 7.94 0.17
C ARG A 101 -5.72 9.32 -0.45
N LYS A 102 -5.03 10.30 0.15
CA LYS A 102 -4.93 11.67 -0.40
C LYS A 102 -4.29 11.71 -1.78
N VAL A 103 -3.36 10.80 -2.05
CA VAL A 103 -2.57 10.78 -3.29
C VAL A 103 -3.10 9.76 -4.29
N LEU A 104 -3.45 8.57 -3.82
CA LEU A 104 -3.84 7.44 -4.67
C LEU A 104 -5.35 7.37 -4.94
N GLY A 105 -6.17 8.04 -4.12
CA GLY A 105 -7.63 7.92 -4.12
C GLY A 105 -8.12 6.97 -3.03
N ALA A 106 -9.24 7.33 -2.39
CA ALA A 106 -9.78 6.59 -1.25
C ALA A 106 -10.25 5.17 -1.64
N GLU A 107 -10.73 5.01 -2.86
CA GLU A 107 -11.21 3.76 -3.46
C GLU A 107 -10.10 2.73 -3.69
N ASN A 108 -8.84 3.19 -3.78
CA ASN A 108 -7.68 2.34 -4.10
C ASN A 108 -6.93 1.83 -2.86
N VAL A 109 -7.23 2.39 -1.67
CA VAL A 109 -6.50 2.11 -0.43
C VAL A 109 -7.41 1.49 0.60
N LEU A 110 -7.29 0.18 0.75
CA LEU A 110 -7.98 -0.58 1.77
C LEU A 110 -7.15 -0.56 3.06
N GLU A 111 -7.74 -0.02 4.12
CA GLU A 111 -7.22 -0.15 5.48
C GLU A 111 -7.94 -1.30 6.18
N HIS A 112 -7.18 -2.25 6.74
CA HIS A 112 -7.75 -3.43 7.37
C HIS A 112 -7.02 -3.81 8.66
N HIS A 113 -7.66 -3.58 9.78
CA HIS A 113 -7.24 -4.04 11.10
C HIS A 113 -8.46 -4.27 12.01
N SER A 114 -8.27 -4.87 13.18
CA SER A 114 -9.36 -5.32 14.05
C SER A 114 -10.27 -4.20 14.57
N SER A 115 -9.79 -2.97 14.61
CA SER A 115 -10.53 -1.80 15.12
C SER A 115 -11.04 -0.87 14.03
N PHE A 116 -10.90 -1.24 12.74
CA PHE A 116 -11.34 -0.38 11.65
C PHE A 116 -12.84 -0.55 11.39
N ASP A 117 -13.57 0.56 11.37
CA ASP A 117 -15.00 0.61 11.10
C ASP A 117 -15.24 1.09 9.66
N TYR A 118 -15.87 0.25 8.86
CA TYR A 118 -16.26 0.57 7.48
C TYR A 118 -17.61 1.29 7.38
N GLY A 119 -18.28 1.54 8.51
CA GLY A 119 -19.64 2.04 8.57
C GLY A 119 -20.71 0.95 8.35
N GLU A 120 -21.95 1.29 8.64
CA GLU A 120 -23.08 0.34 8.63
C GLU A 120 -23.91 0.40 7.32
N SER A 121 -23.48 1.16 6.31
CA SER A 121 -24.21 1.27 5.04
C SER A 121 -24.31 -0.08 4.33
N ASP A 122 -25.52 -0.39 3.84
CA ASP A 122 -25.78 -1.55 2.96
C ASP A 122 -25.98 -1.13 1.49
N ASP A 123 -25.77 0.15 1.15
CA ASP A 123 -25.85 0.63 -0.23
C ASP A 123 -24.59 0.20 -1.01
N PRO A 124 -24.72 -0.61 -2.09
CA PRO A 124 -23.59 -1.04 -2.92
C PRO A 124 -22.82 0.13 -3.59
N LYS A 125 -23.40 1.32 -3.64
CA LYS A 125 -22.74 2.52 -4.17
C LYS A 125 -21.89 3.24 -3.11
N ASP A 126 -22.13 2.95 -1.83
CA ASP A 126 -21.36 3.51 -0.73
C ASP A 126 -19.94 2.96 -0.70
N LEU A 127 -18.95 3.84 -0.51
CA LEU A 127 -17.54 3.45 -0.48
C LEU A 127 -17.24 2.53 0.71
N GLY A 128 -17.83 2.80 1.89
CA GLY A 128 -17.65 1.98 3.09
C GLY A 128 -18.13 0.55 2.88
N TYR A 129 -19.31 0.37 2.27
CA TYR A 129 -19.82 -0.95 1.90
C TYR A 129 -18.86 -1.70 0.98
N ARG A 130 -18.36 -1.03 -0.08
CA ARG A 130 -17.43 -1.61 -1.04
C ARG A 130 -16.09 -1.99 -0.41
N LEU A 131 -15.54 -1.13 0.46
CA LEU A 131 -14.30 -1.42 1.20
C LEU A 131 -14.49 -2.57 2.20
N ARG A 132 -15.66 -2.67 2.85
CA ARG A 132 -16.00 -3.81 3.73
C ARG A 132 -15.96 -5.14 2.96
N LEU A 133 -16.55 -5.19 1.77
CA LEU A 133 -16.48 -6.37 0.91
C LEU A 133 -15.05 -6.68 0.44
N ALA A 134 -14.31 -5.63 0.07
CA ALA A 134 -12.91 -5.78 -0.33
C ALA A 134 -12.02 -6.30 0.82
N ALA A 135 -12.35 -5.97 2.08
CA ALA A 135 -11.60 -6.44 3.25
C ALA A 135 -11.72 -7.96 3.50
N GLU A 136 -12.81 -8.59 3.03
CA GLU A 136 -13.00 -10.04 3.20
C GLU A 136 -11.92 -10.85 2.47
N ASN A 137 -11.48 -10.38 1.31
CA ASN A 137 -10.53 -11.07 0.43
C ASN A 137 -9.30 -10.22 0.04
N TRP A 138 -9.20 -8.98 0.53
CA TRP A 138 -8.17 -8.00 0.18
C TRP A 138 -8.15 -7.66 -1.32
N ASP A 139 -9.33 -7.45 -1.88
CA ASP A 139 -9.49 -7.08 -3.29
C ASP A 139 -9.40 -5.55 -3.47
N ALA A 140 -8.19 -5.04 -3.30
CA ALA A 140 -7.84 -3.64 -3.50
C ALA A 140 -6.39 -3.54 -4.03
N SER A 141 -6.08 -2.48 -4.76
CA SER A 141 -4.75 -2.26 -5.35
C SER A 141 -3.68 -2.01 -4.28
N VAL A 142 -4.02 -1.31 -3.20
CA VAL A 142 -3.14 -1.08 -2.04
C VAL A 142 -3.87 -1.48 -0.77
N VAL A 143 -3.27 -2.38 0.00
CA VAL A 143 -3.79 -2.84 1.29
C VAL A 143 -2.83 -2.39 2.39
N VAL A 144 -3.34 -1.68 3.39
CA VAL A 144 -2.59 -1.29 4.60
C VAL A 144 -3.17 -2.05 5.79
N THR A 145 -2.36 -2.87 6.43
CA THR A 145 -2.84 -3.82 7.44
C THR A 145 -1.83 -4.03 8.58
N THR A 146 -2.19 -4.82 9.58
CA THR A 146 -1.25 -5.23 10.63
C THR A 146 -0.45 -6.46 10.21
N ASN A 147 0.75 -6.62 10.80
CA ASN A 147 1.53 -7.87 10.68
C ASN A 147 0.70 -9.07 11.14
N VAL A 148 -0.08 -8.92 12.21
CA VAL A 148 -0.94 -9.98 12.75
C VAL A 148 -1.97 -10.42 11.71
N GLN A 149 -2.68 -9.48 11.09
CA GLN A 149 -3.68 -9.78 10.06
C GLN A 149 -3.06 -10.44 8.81
N LEU A 150 -1.86 -10.00 8.42
CA LEU A 150 -1.12 -10.62 7.32
C LEU A 150 -0.77 -12.07 7.65
N PHE A 151 -0.13 -12.31 8.80
CA PHE A 151 0.26 -13.68 9.20
C PHE A 151 -0.95 -14.58 9.48
N GLU A 152 -2.01 -14.06 10.10
CA GLU A 152 -3.26 -14.81 10.25
C GLU A 152 -3.88 -15.20 8.90
N SER A 153 -3.73 -14.36 7.87
CA SER A 153 -4.22 -14.66 6.52
C SER A 153 -3.34 -15.69 5.81
N LEU A 154 -2.01 -15.61 5.98
CA LEU A 154 -1.05 -16.54 5.37
C LEU A 154 -1.11 -17.95 5.99
N TYR A 155 -1.30 -18.06 7.30
CA TYR A 155 -1.26 -19.33 8.04
C TYR A 155 -2.66 -19.82 8.48
N ALA A 156 -3.72 -19.24 7.89
CA ALA A 156 -5.08 -19.61 8.28
C ALA A 156 -5.43 -21.03 7.87
N SER A 157 -5.93 -21.81 8.82
CA SER A 157 -6.53 -23.13 8.57
C SER A 157 -8.04 -23.07 8.25
N LYS A 158 -8.69 -21.93 8.53
CA LYS A 158 -10.13 -21.72 8.29
C LYS A 158 -10.38 -21.20 6.87
N THR A 159 -11.27 -21.83 6.14
CA THR A 159 -11.63 -21.48 4.73
C THR A 159 -12.03 -20.03 4.54
N SER A 160 -12.71 -19.41 5.52
CA SER A 160 -13.09 -17.99 5.47
C SER A 160 -11.89 -17.05 5.46
N ARG A 161 -10.78 -17.41 6.12
CA ARG A 161 -9.53 -16.63 6.13
C ARG A 161 -8.63 -16.94 4.94
N CYS A 162 -8.75 -18.15 4.35
CA CYS A 162 -8.00 -18.55 3.16
C CYS A 162 -8.39 -17.77 1.89
N ARG A 163 -9.53 -17.06 1.87
CA ARG A 163 -9.95 -16.23 0.73
C ARG A 163 -8.92 -15.17 0.35
N LYS A 164 -8.22 -14.62 1.35
CA LYS A 164 -7.17 -13.61 1.13
C LYS A 164 -5.92 -14.17 0.45
N LEU A 165 -5.62 -15.47 0.61
CA LEU A 165 -4.43 -16.12 0.03
C LEU A 165 -4.41 -16.01 -1.49
N HIS A 166 -5.56 -16.16 -2.15
CA HIS A 166 -5.64 -16.01 -3.61
C HIS A 166 -5.16 -14.63 -4.06
N ASN A 167 -5.52 -13.61 -3.31
CA ASN A 167 -5.16 -12.22 -3.61
C ASN A 167 -3.79 -11.81 -3.10
N ILE A 168 -3.19 -12.52 -2.15
CA ILE A 168 -1.81 -12.33 -1.70
C ILE A 168 -0.81 -12.94 -2.70
N ALA A 169 -1.17 -14.07 -3.31
CA ALA A 169 -0.30 -14.83 -4.21
C ALA A 169 -0.33 -14.37 -5.68
N ASN A 170 -1.27 -13.53 -6.05
CA ASN A 170 -1.43 -12.94 -7.37
C ASN A 170 -1.13 -11.44 -7.33
#